data_e5c34f30b51a98b5c1400eedb21b4ca7
#
_entry.id   e5c34f30b51a98b5c1400eedb21b4ca7
#
_cell.length_a   1.000
_cell.length_b   1.000
_cell.length_c   1.000
_cell.angle_alpha   90.00
_cell.angle_beta   90.00
_cell.angle_gamma   90.00
#
_symmetry.space_group_name_H-M   'P 1'
#
loop_
_entity.id
_entity.type
_entity.pdbx_description
1 polymer ?
#
loop_
_entity_poly.entity_id
_entity_poly.type
_entity_poly.pdbx_seq_one_letter_code
_entity_poly.pdbx_strand_id
1 'polypeptide(L)'
;MAKNTQPVLKRCRTLGVSPAAMGYSKNSNRNPGGKRRTKKSEYGTQLTEKQKVKFVYGILEKQFHAYYEKASAMPGKTGENLLSLVERRLDNVVYRLGFAMTRREARQLVNHAHFTVNGHKVNIPSYLVRVGDVIEVKESSRSSVAFKRLTAEDAPMVNVPKWLERDKNALKGTVVTMPAREDIDMPIEEHLIVELYSK
;
A
#
# COMPACT_ATOMS: atom_id res chain seq x y z
N MET A 1 -12.25 12.06 -6.06
CA MET A 1 -10.98 11.41 -6.47
C MET A 1 -11.28 10.02 -7.03
N ALA A 2 -10.73 9.66 -8.19
CA ALA A 2 -10.95 8.35 -8.79
C ALA A 2 -10.29 7.25 -7.92
N LYS A 3 -11.02 6.17 -7.65
CA LYS A 3 -10.58 5.05 -6.82
C LYS A 3 -10.91 3.71 -7.48
N ASN A 4 -10.16 2.67 -7.14
CA ASN A 4 -10.47 1.31 -7.57
C ASN A 4 -11.64 0.75 -6.74
N THR A 5 -12.79 0.52 -7.39
CA THR A 5 -14.01 -0.03 -6.79
C THR A 5 -14.23 -1.51 -7.08
N GLN A 6 -13.28 -2.18 -7.75
CA GLN A 6 -13.42 -3.59 -8.12
C GLN A 6 -13.60 -4.50 -6.90
N PRO A 7 -14.37 -5.60 -7.02
CA PRO A 7 -14.56 -6.57 -5.95
C PRO A 7 -13.23 -7.22 -5.54
N VAL A 8 -12.88 -7.07 -4.25
CA VAL A 8 -11.58 -7.49 -3.72
C VAL A 8 -11.33 -8.99 -3.92
N LEU A 9 -12.23 -9.85 -3.43
CA LEU A 9 -12.04 -11.30 -3.47
C LEU A 9 -11.94 -11.87 -4.90
N LYS A 10 -12.72 -11.30 -5.85
CA LYS A 10 -12.63 -11.69 -7.26
C LYS A 10 -11.27 -11.32 -7.83
N ARG A 11 -10.79 -10.13 -7.51
CA ARG A 11 -9.52 -9.63 -8.04
C ARG A 11 -8.32 -10.36 -7.41
N CYS A 12 -8.37 -10.61 -6.09
CA CYS A 12 -7.36 -11.40 -5.39
C CYS A 12 -7.17 -12.78 -6.04
N ARG A 13 -8.27 -13.49 -6.32
CA ARG A 13 -8.21 -14.80 -7.02
C ARG A 13 -7.60 -14.70 -8.42
N THR A 14 -7.94 -13.65 -9.17
CA THR A 14 -7.40 -13.45 -10.53
C THR A 14 -5.90 -13.18 -10.52
N LEU A 15 -5.42 -12.45 -9.51
CA LEU A 15 -4.03 -12.00 -9.42
C LEU A 15 -3.16 -12.93 -8.55
N GLY A 16 -3.73 -13.94 -7.91
CA GLY A 16 -3.01 -14.84 -7.01
C GLY A 16 -2.56 -14.17 -5.70
N VAL A 17 -3.27 -13.13 -5.24
CA VAL A 17 -2.95 -12.42 -4.00
C VAL A 17 -3.88 -12.88 -2.90
N SER A 18 -3.35 -13.15 -1.69
CA SER A 18 -4.17 -13.46 -0.53
C SER A 18 -4.97 -12.24 -0.07
N PRO A 19 -6.30 -12.34 0.17
CA PRO A 19 -7.07 -11.26 0.78
C PRO A 19 -6.52 -10.85 2.15
N ALA A 20 -6.06 -11.83 2.95
CA ALA A 20 -5.49 -11.57 4.27
C ALA A 20 -4.24 -10.67 4.21
N ALA A 21 -3.36 -10.85 3.22
CA ALA A 21 -2.20 -9.98 3.00
C ALA A 21 -2.57 -8.51 2.69
N MET A 22 -3.83 -8.26 2.34
CA MET A 22 -4.36 -6.92 2.12
C MET A 22 -5.21 -6.39 3.30
N GLY A 23 -5.25 -7.13 4.42
CA GLY A 23 -6.03 -6.77 5.61
C GLY A 23 -7.52 -7.14 5.54
N TYR A 24 -7.94 -8.06 4.63
CA TYR A 24 -9.33 -8.48 4.54
C TYR A 24 -9.51 -9.88 5.14
N SER A 25 -10.32 -9.98 6.19
CA SER A 25 -10.71 -11.26 6.84
C SER A 25 -11.84 -11.98 6.11
N LYS A 26 -12.49 -11.34 5.13
CA LYS A 26 -13.64 -11.89 4.43
C LYS A 26 -13.24 -13.07 3.53
N ASN A 27 -13.83 -14.24 3.77
CA ASN A 27 -13.72 -15.41 2.93
C ASN A 27 -14.95 -15.55 2.01
N SER A 28 -14.78 -16.29 0.93
CA SER A 28 -15.87 -16.59 0.01
C SER A 28 -15.93 -18.08 -0.24
N ASN A 29 -17.08 -18.70 0.03
CA ASN A 29 -17.36 -20.12 -0.27
C ASN A 29 -17.54 -20.37 -1.78
N ARG A 30 -17.56 -19.31 -2.59
CA ARG A 30 -17.70 -19.44 -4.04
C ARG A 30 -16.41 -20.01 -4.63
N ASN A 31 -16.49 -21.26 -5.07
CA ASN A 31 -15.46 -21.88 -5.90
C ASN A 31 -15.90 -21.78 -7.37
N PRO A 32 -15.47 -20.75 -8.12
CA PRO A 32 -15.73 -20.70 -9.55
C PRO A 32 -14.98 -21.89 -10.17
N GLY A 33 -15.72 -22.83 -10.74
CA GLY A 33 -15.18 -24.02 -11.39
C GLY A 33 -13.95 -23.68 -12.21
N GLY A 34 -12.95 -24.55 -12.20
CA GLY A 34 -11.65 -24.30 -12.78
C GLY A 34 -11.77 -23.93 -14.25
N LYS A 35 -11.52 -22.67 -14.59
CA LYS A 35 -11.21 -22.32 -15.95
C LYS A 35 -9.99 -23.15 -16.36
N ARG A 36 -10.04 -23.82 -17.52
CA ARG A 36 -8.85 -24.43 -18.12
C ARG A 36 -7.73 -23.38 -18.05
N ARG A 37 -6.65 -23.70 -17.33
CA ARG A 37 -5.46 -22.84 -17.26
C ARG A 37 -4.80 -22.87 -18.63
N THR A 38 -5.16 -21.94 -19.49
CA THR A 38 -4.36 -21.66 -20.69
C THR A 38 -3.01 -21.11 -20.24
N LYS A 39 -1.95 -21.61 -20.85
CA LYS A 39 -0.59 -21.10 -20.63
C LYS A 39 -0.61 -19.58 -20.91
N LYS A 40 -0.23 -18.79 -19.91
CA LYS A 40 -0.14 -17.34 -20.10
C LYS A 40 0.99 -17.03 -21.07
N SER A 41 0.75 -16.09 -21.97
CA SER A 41 1.82 -15.50 -22.78
C SER A 41 2.76 -14.69 -21.86
N GLU A 42 3.97 -14.43 -22.34
CA GLU A 42 4.94 -13.56 -21.63
C GLU A 42 4.32 -12.20 -21.30
N TYR A 43 3.73 -11.53 -22.29
CA TYR A 43 2.98 -10.29 -22.08
C TYR A 43 1.90 -10.43 -21.00
N GLY A 44 1.13 -11.53 -21.01
CA GLY A 44 0.10 -11.80 -20.00
C GLY A 44 0.67 -11.94 -18.60
N THR A 45 1.88 -12.46 -18.44
CA THR A 45 2.59 -12.59 -17.17
C THR A 45 3.07 -11.22 -16.68
N GLN A 46 3.73 -10.46 -17.52
CA GLN A 46 4.18 -9.09 -17.25
C GLN A 46 3.00 -8.19 -16.86
N LEU A 47 1.91 -8.26 -17.61
CA LEU A 47 0.68 -7.50 -17.31
C LEU A 47 0.07 -7.90 -15.95
N THR A 48 0.09 -9.19 -15.61
CA THR A 48 -0.43 -9.69 -14.34
C THR A 48 0.37 -9.12 -13.16
N GLU A 49 1.70 -9.11 -13.22
CA GLU A 49 2.55 -8.53 -12.17
C GLU A 49 2.30 -7.03 -11.99
N LYS A 50 2.23 -6.27 -13.09
CA LYS A 50 1.84 -4.86 -13.02
C LYS A 50 0.49 -4.67 -12.34
N GLN A 51 -0.53 -5.42 -12.74
CA GLN A 51 -1.87 -5.34 -12.17
C GLN A 51 -1.91 -5.76 -10.70
N LYS A 52 -1.04 -6.70 -10.27
CA LYS A 52 -0.89 -7.12 -8.88
C LYS A 52 -0.46 -5.93 -8.00
N VAL A 53 0.63 -5.26 -8.36
CA VAL A 53 1.12 -4.08 -7.62
C VAL A 53 0.07 -2.98 -7.58
N LYS A 54 -0.47 -2.59 -8.73
CA LYS A 54 -1.51 -1.56 -8.81
C LYS A 54 -2.73 -1.85 -7.93
N PHE A 55 -3.16 -3.11 -7.90
CA PHE A 55 -4.33 -3.52 -7.13
C PHE A 55 -4.06 -3.44 -5.62
N VAL A 56 -2.91 -3.94 -5.18
CA VAL A 56 -2.53 -3.97 -3.77
C VAL A 56 -2.43 -2.56 -3.18
N TYR A 57 -1.76 -1.67 -3.89
CA TYR A 57 -1.59 -0.28 -3.45
C TYR A 57 -2.75 0.65 -3.85
N GLY A 58 -3.73 0.13 -4.59
CA GLY A 58 -4.90 0.90 -5.01
C GLY A 58 -4.58 2.04 -5.97
N ILE A 59 -3.54 1.93 -6.79
CA ILE A 59 -3.05 2.96 -7.70
C ILE A 59 -3.67 2.77 -9.08
N LEU A 60 -4.07 3.87 -9.74
CA LEU A 60 -4.56 3.87 -11.11
C LEU A 60 -3.41 3.91 -12.14
N GLU A 61 -3.69 3.48 -13.38
CA GLU A 61 -2.67 3.32 -14.43
C GLU A 61 -1.86 4.59 -14.64
N LYS A 62 -2.51 5.73 -14.87
CA LYS A 62 -1.82 7.02 -15.12
C LYS A 62 -0.84 7.38 -14.01
N GLN A 63 -1.25 7.19 -12.75
CA GLN A 63 -0.39 7.48 -11.60
C GLN A 63 0.76 6.46 -11.47
N PHE A 64 0.48 5.19 -11.76
CA PHE A 64 1.50 4.15 -11.70
C PHE A 64 2.58 4.33 -12.77
N HIS A 65 2.18 4.70 -13.98
CA HIS A 65 3.11 5.06 -15.05
C HIS A 65 3.99 6.25 -14.67
N ALA A 66 3.42 7.31 -14.09
CA ALA A 66 4.21 8.45 -13.60
C ALA A 66 5.22 8.07 -12.48
N TYR A 67 4.90 7.05 -11.64
CA TYR A 67 5.89 6.50 -10.70
C TYR A 67 6.99 5.72 -11.41
N TYR A 68 6.66 4.98 -12.47
CA TYR A 68 7.66 4.30 -13.29
C TYR A 68 8.63 5.29 -13.96
N GLU A 69 8.12 6.35 -14.56
CA GLU A 69 8.96 7.42 -15.17
C GLU A 69 9.90 8.05 -14.13
N LYS A 70 9.39 8.33 -12.93
CA LYS A 70 10.24 8.83 -11.82
C LYS A 70 11.29 7.81 -11.39
N ALA A 71 10.91 6.54 -11.28
CA ALA A 71 11.81 5.48 -10.87
C ALA A 71 12.92 5.22 -11.89
N SER A 72 12.62 5.33 -13.18
CA SER A 72 13.61 5.17 -14.26
C SER A 72 14.63 6.33 -14.33
N ALA A 73 14.24 7.52 -13.87
CA ALA A 73 15.14 8.67 -13.77
C ALA A 73 16.02 8.65 -12.50
N MET A 74 15.74 7.75 -11.55
CA MET A 74 16.54 7.64 -10.32
C MET A 74 17.72 6.70 -10.52
N PRO A 75 18.86 6.93 -9.84
CA PRO A 75 19.99 6.01 -9.87
C PRO A 75 19.61 4.65 -9.24
N GLY A 76 20.19 3.57 -9.74
CA GLY A 76 19.95 2.21 -9.25
C GLY A 76 18.97 1.42 -10.09
N LYS A 77 18.39 0.35 -9.51
CA LYS A 77 17.45 -0.53 -10.21
C LYS A 77 16.05 0.08 -10.26
N THR A 78 15.55 0.31 -11.46
CA THR A 78 14.22 0.91 -11.70
C THR A 78 13.09 0.18 -10.97
N GLY A 79 13.11 -1.15 -10.91
CA GLY A 79 12.08 -1.94 -10.23
C GLY A 79 12.07 -1.69 -8.71
N GLU A 80 13.23 -1.70 -8.07
CA GLU A 80 13.36 -1.42 -6.63
C GLU A 80 12.95 0.02 -6.32
N ASN A 81 13.39 0.99 -7.14
CA ASN A 81 13.00 2.40 -7.02
C ASN A 81 11.48 2.58 -7.14
N LEU A 82 10.84 1.89 -8.10
CA LEU A 82 9.39 1.93 -8.29
C LEU A 82 8.65 1.45 -7.04
N LEU A 83 9.06 0.31 -6.48
CA LEU A 83 8.44 -0.25 -5.29
C LEU A 83 8.68 0.66 -4.07
N SER A 84 9.87 1.20 -3.90
CA SER A 84 10.19 2.18 -2.85
C SER A 84 9.30 3.43 -2.94
N LEU A 85 9.11 4.00 -4.14
CA LEU A 85 8.23 5.16 -4.34
C LEU A 85 6.77 4.84 -3.98
N VAL A 86 6.30 3.64 -4.29
CA VAL A 86 4.93 3.23 -3.98
C VAL A 86 4.75 2.96 -2.49
N GLU A 87 5.76 2.39 -1.81
CA GLU A 87 5.75 2.19 -0.35
C GLU A 87 5.75 3.50 0.42
N ARG A 88 6.45 4.52 -0.05
CA ARG A 88 6.55 5.84 0.58
C ARG A 88 5.28 6.68 0.52
N ARG A 89 4.22 6.23 -0.13
CA ARG A 89 2.95 6.96 -0.18
C ARG A 89 2.31 7.04 1.20
N LEU A 90 1.78 8.20 1.56
CA LEU A 90 1.18 8.43 2.88
C LEU A 90 0.03 7.45 3.18
N ASP A 91 -0.81 7.14 2.18
CA ASP A 91 -1.89 6.16 2.35
C ASP A 91 -1.35 4.76 2.72
N ASN A 92 -0.22 4.36 2.14
CA ASN A 92 0.41 3.09 2.46
C ASN A 92 1.16 3.15 3.81
N VAL A 93 1.85 4.24 4.10
CA VAL A 93 2.55 4.42 5.40
C VAL A 93 1.58 4.37 6.57
N VAL A 94 0.42 5.02 6.46
CA VAL A 94 -0.66 4.96 7.46
C VAL A 94 -1.14 3.51 7.68
N TYR A 95 -1.25 2.72 6.60
CA TYR A 95 -1.58 1.30 6.69
C TYR A 95 -0.44 0.50 7.35
N ARG A 96 0.82 0.71 6.96
CA ARG A 96 2.01 0.02 7.51
C ARG A 96 2.23 0.33 8.99
N LEU A 97 1.94 1.55 9.42
CA LEU A 97 1.92 1.94 10.83
C LEU A 97 0.73 1.34 11.61
N GLY A 98 -0.21 0.68 10.92
CA GLY A 98 -1.37 0.06 11.53
C GLY A 98 -2.40 1.05 12.06
N PHE A 99 -2.45 2.26 11.53
CA PHE A 99 -3.52 3.22 11.85
C PHE A 99 -4.82 2.93 11.09
N ALA A 100 -4.77 1.98 10.15
CA ALA A 100 -5.93 1.47 9.43
C ALA A 100 -5.78 -0.03 9.16
N MET A 101 -6.90 -0.74 9.09
CA MET A 101 -6.92 -2.19 8.85
C MET A 101 -6.66 -2.54 7.38
N THR A 102 -6.94 -1.63 6.47
CA THR A 102 -6.75 -1.82 5.03
C THR A 102 -6.19 -0.55 4.37
N ARG A 103 -5.49 -0.71 3.25
CA ARG A 103 -5.01 0.44 2.45
C ARG A 103 -6.16 1.33 1.94
N ARG A 104 -7.36 0.76 1.71
CA ARG A 104 -8.54 1.55 1.33
C ARG A 104 -9.04 2.44 2.46
N GLU A 105 -9.09 1.91 3.67
CA GLU A 105 -9.41 2.67 4.88
C GLU A 105 -8.36 3.74 5.14
N ALA A 106 -7.07 3.41 5.09
CA ALA A 106 -5.97 4.35 5.23
C ALA A 106 -6.11 5.54 4.26
N ARG A 107 -6.37 5.24 2.99
CA ARG A 107 -6.59 6.28 1.98
C ARG A 107 -7.81 7.16 2.28
N GLN A 108 -8.88 6.60 2.81
CA GLN A 108 -10.06 7.37 3.22
C GLN A 108 -9.74 8.28 4.40
N LEU A 109 -9.06 7.77 5.42
CA LEU A 109 -8.66 8.55 6.59
C LEU A 109 -7.73 9.70 6.22
N VAL A 110 -6.76 9.46 5.31
CA VAL A 110 -5.89 10.53 4.79
C VAL A 110 -6.69 11.58 4.03
N ASN A 111 -7.61 11.18 3.13
CA ASN A 111 -8.46 12.12 2.38
C ASN A 111 -9.32 12.97 3.30
N HIS A 112 -9.77 12.42 4.43
CA HIS A 112 -10.54 13.14 5.45
C HIS A 112 -9.66 13.98 6.37
N ALA A 113 -8.34 14.03 6.09
CA ALA A 113 -7.38 14.86 6.80
C ALA A 113 -7.27 14.56 8.31
N HIS A 114 -7.30 13.28 8.67
CA HIS A 114 -7.11 12.82 10.04
C HIS A 114 -5.63 12.79 10.47
N PHE A 115 -4.69 13.03 9.55
CA PHE A 115 -3.25 12.94 9.81
C PHE A 115 -2.54 14.28 9.59
N THR A 116 -1.48 14.45 10.35
CA THR A 116 -0.48 15.50 10.16
C THR A 116 0.86 14.86 9.81
N VAL A 117 1.67 15.57 9.04
CA VAL A 117 3.07 15.23 8.78
C VAL A 117 3.89 16.41 9.24
N ASN A 118 4.82 16.18 10.18
CA ASN A 118 5.62 17.24 10.82
C ASN A 118 4.75 18.39 11.37
N GLY A 119 3.61 18.06 11.99
CA GLY A 119 2.65 19.02 12.52
C GLY A 119 1.72 19.67 11.48
N HIS A 120 1.98 19.50 10.18
CA HIS A 120 1.16 20.08 9.12
C HIS A 120 0.09 19.10 8.64
N LYS A 121 -1.16 19.58 8.51
CA LYS A 121 -2.29 18.80 7.99
C LYS A 121 -2.05 18.39 6.54
N VAL A 122 -2.11 17.08 6.26
CA VAL A 122 -1.96 16.51 4.91
C VAL A 122 -3.19 15.67 4.57
N ASN A 123 -3.84 15.97 3.44
CA ASN A 123 -5.01 15.25 2.92
C ASN A 123 -4.75 14.61 1.55
N ILE A 124 -3.49 14.47 1.16
CA ILE A 124 -3.08 13.94 -0.14
C ILE A 124 -2.53 12.52 0.05
N PRO A 125 -3.27 11.45 -0.34
CA PRO A 125 -2.80 10.07 -0.17
C PRO A 125 -1.51 9.73 -0.93
N SER A 126 -1.23 10.43 -2.01
CA SER A 126 -0.02 10.25 -2.82
C SER A 126 1.18 11.08 -2.33
N TYR A 127 1.07 11.77 -1.20
CA TYR A 127 2.20 12.45 -0.56
C TYR A 127 3.32 11.43 -0.31
N LEU A 128 4.54 11.75 -0.70
CA LEU A 128 5.70 10.89 -0.52
C LEU A 128 6.47 11.31 0.73
N VAL A 129 6.44 10.45 1.74
CA VAL A 129 7.19 10.68 2.98
C VAL A 129 8.70 10.59 2.75
N ARG A 130 9.46 11.24 3.63
CA ARG A 130 10.93 11.28 3.64
C ARG A 130 11.44 10.73 4.97
N VAL A 131 12.71 10.37 5.02
CA VAL A 131 13.38 10.03 6.27
C VAL A 131 13.30 11.20 7.24
N GLY A 132 12.96 10.91 8.49
CA GLY A 132 12.76 11.90 9.54
C GLY A 132 11.34 12.46 9.61
N ASP A 133 10.45 12.17 8.62
CA ASP A 133 9.07 12.61 8.69
C ASP A 133 8.33 11.91 9.83
N VAL A 134 7.56 12.71 10.57
CA VAL A 134 6.73 12.28 11.68
C VAL A 134 5.26 12.36 11.26
N ILE A 135 4.60 11.21 11.27
CA ILE A 135 3.18 11.06 10.93
C ILE A 135 2.38 10.89 12.22
N GLU A 136 1.42 11.77 12.48
CA GLU A 136 0.61 11.74 13.70
C GLU A 136 -0.87 11.79 13.38
N VAL A 137 -1.68 11.15 14.22
CA VAL A 137 -3.12 11.34 14.19
C VAL A 137 -3.45 12.70 14.78
N LYS A 138 -4.18 13.52 14.02
CA LYS A 138 -4.62 14.85 14.45
C LYS A 138 -5.36 14.78 15.78
N GLU A 139 -5.07 15.68 16.70
CA GLU A 139 -5.62 15.67 18.07
C GLU A 139 -7.15 15.63 18.07
N SER A 140 -7.81 16.47 17.28
CA SER A 140 -9.27 16.47 17.14
C SER A 140 -9.86 15.17 16.59
N SER A 141 -9.06 14.27 16.03
CA SER A 141 -9.49 13.00 15.47
C SER A 141 -9.29 11.82 16.44
N ARG A 142 -8.43 11.97 17.44
CA ARG A 142 -8.08 10.89 18.40
C ARG A 142 -9.31 10.37 19.17
N SER A 143 -10.31 11.23 19.41
CA SER A 143 -11.55 10.86 20.09
C SER A 143 -12.49 10.00 19.26
N SER A 144 -12.26 9.84 17.95
CA SER A 144 -13.12 9.04 17.09
C SER A 144 -13.00 7.55 17.38
N VAL A 145 -14.07 6.80 17.13
CA VAL A 145 -14.14 5.34 17.36
C VAL A 145 -13.04 4.60 16.60
N ALA A 146 -12.68 5.06 15.40
CA ALA A 146 -11.66 4.45 14.58
C ALA A 146 -10.28 4.45 15.25
N PHE A 147 -9.91 5.54 15.94
CA PHE A 147 -8.60 5.66 16.60
C PHE A 147 -8.61 5.17 18.03
N LYS A 148 -9.73 5.28 18.78
CA LYS A 148 -9.87 4.70 20.12
C LYS A 148 -9.59 3.20 20.15
N ARG A 149 -10.06 2.45 19.15
CA ARG A 149 -9.79 1.00 19.04
C ARG A 149 -8.30 0.66 18.84
N LEU A 150 -7.47 1.59 18.35
CA LEU A 150 -6.04 1.35 18.13
C LEU A 150 -5.20 1.49 19.41
N THR A 151 -5.71 2.22 20.39
CA THR A 151 -5.07 2.39 21.71
C THR A 151 -5.61 1.42 22.74
N ALA A 152 -6.71 0.71 22.46
CA ALA A 152 -7.29 -0.29 23.33
C ALA A 152 -6.30 -1.44 23.62
N GLU A 153 -6.46 -2.14 24.75
CA GLU A 153 -5.63 -3.29 25.11
C GLU A 153 -5.75 -4.43 24.11
N ASP A 154 -6.97 -4.67 23.58
CA ASP A 154 -7.27 -5.68 22.57
C ASP A 154 -6.93 -5.24 21.12
N ALA A 155 -6.18 -4.13 20.95
CA ALA A 155 -5.83 -3.67 19.61
C ALA A 155 -4.98 -4.71 18.88
N PRO A 156 -5.28 -5.00 17.61
CA PRO A 156 -4.55 -6.01 16.84
C PRO A 156 -3.07 -5.66 16.77
N MET A 157 -2.23 -6.67 17.01
CA MET A 157 -0.79 -6.52 16.79
C MET A 157 -0.53 -6.27 15.32
N VAL A 158 0.18 -5.19 15.03
CA VAL A 158 0.61 -4.85 13.67
C VAL A 158 2.12 -5.04 13.57
N ASN A 159 2.54 -5.83 12.60
CA ASN A 159 3.95 -5.94 12.26
C ASN A 159 4.38 -4.68 11.47
N VAL A 160 5.05 -3.76 12.18
CA VAL A 160 5.58 -2.53 11.57
C VAL A 160 6.90 -2.87 10.89
N PRO A 161 7.10 -2.51 9.60
CA PRO A 161 8.35 -2.74 8.90
C PRO A 161 9.52 -1.98 9.55
N LYS A 162 10.74 -2.48 9.40
CA LYS A 162 11.97 -1.93 10.03
C LYS A 162 12.25 -0.46 9.66
N TRP A 163 11.78 0.01 8.52
CA TRP A 163 11.98 1.38 8.05
C TRP A 163 11.04 2.40 8.71
N LEU A 164 10.05 1.91 9.51
CA LEU A 164 9.10 2.71 10.27
C LEU A 164 9.21 2.39 11.75
N GLU A 165 9.03 3.39 12.58
CA GLU A 165 8.87 3.26 14.03
C GLU A 165 7.48 3.76 14.43
N ARG A 166 6.83 3.08 15.38
CA ARG A 166 5.49 3.41 15.83
C ARG A 166 5.44 3.55 17.34
N ASP A 167 4.91 4.69 17.81
CA ASP A 167 4.41 4.85 19.17
C ASP A 167 2.90 4.60 19.17
N LYS A 168 2.48 3.48 19.82
CA LYS A 168 1.06 3.10 19.90
C LYS A 168 0.26 4.09 20.73
N ASN A 169 0.81 4.58 21.83
CA ASN A 169 0.11 5.42 22.81
C ASN A 169 -0.06 6.84 22.26
N ALA A 170 0.97 7.39 21.67
CA ALA A 170 0.92 8.71 21.06
C ALA A 170 0.19 8.74 19.71
N LEU A 171 -0.16 7.58 19.12
CA LEU A 171 -0.67 7.46 17.74
C LEU A 171 0.22 8.19 16.73
N LYS A 172 1.52 7.96 16.88
CA LYS A 172 2.59 8.60 16.15
C LYS A 172 3.45 7.55 15.45
N GLY A 173 3.94 7.86 14.27
CA GLY A 173 4.92 7.04 13.55
C GLY A 173 6.00 7.91 12.94
N THR A 174 7.23 7.38 12.89
CA THR A 174 8.40 8.07 12.33
C THR A 174 8.99 7.23 11.20
N VAL A 175 9.44 7.89 10.15
CA VAL A 175 10.18 7.27 9.05
C VAL A 175 11.66 7.26 9.42
N VAL A 176 12.21 6.09 9.72
CA VAL A 176 13.61 5.93 10.15
C VAL A 176 14.56 5.85 8.97
N THR A 177 14.23 5.01 7.98
CA THR A 177 15.02 4.80 6.78
C THR A 177 14.14 4.80 5.53
N MET A 178 14.72 4.71 4.34
CA MET A 178 13.93 4.45 3.13
C MET A 178 13.58 2.97 3.03
N PRO A 179 12.36 2.64 2.52
CA PRO A 179 11.97 1.24 2.35
C PRO A 179 12.85 0.55 1.32
N ALA A 180 13.43 -0.59 1.73
CA ALA A 180 14.20 -1.48 0.87
C ALA A 180 13.29 -2.56 0.26
N ARG A 181 13.81 -3.32 -0.72
CA ARG A 181 13.07 -4.43 -1.34
C ARG A 181 12.66 -5.50 -0.33
N GLU A 182 13.51 -5.73 0.68
CA GLU A 182 13.30 -6.72 1.75
C GLU A 182 12.12 -6.38 2.68
N ASP A 183 11.78 -5.10 2.80
CA ASP A 183 10.67 -4.62 3.63
C ASP A 183 9.29 -4.87 2.99
N ILE A 184 9.28 -5.37 1.74
CA ILE A 184 8.04 -5.58 0.97
C ILE A 184 7.65 -7.07 1.05
N ASP A 185 6.68 -7.38 1.90
CA ASP A 185 6.23 -8.75 2.22
C ASP A 185 5.53 -9.49 1.05
N MET A 186 5.55 -8.92 -0.15
CA MET A 186 4.80 -9.46 -1.27
C MET A 186 5.73 -10.08 -2.32
N PRO A 187 5.38 -11.27 -2.83
CA PRO A 187 6.08 -11.88 -3.96
C PRO A 187 5.73 -11.09 -5.24
N ILE A 188 6.54 -10.11 -5.57
CA ILE A 188 6.42 -9.28 -6.77
C ILE A 188 7.69 -9.44 -7.60
N GLU A 189 7.52 -9.71 -8.89
CA GLU A 189 8.59 -9.77 -9.86
C GLU A 189 8.69 -8.42 -10.59
N GLU A 190 9.38 -7.47 -9.98
CA GLU A 190 9.48 -6.08 -10.45
C GLU A 190 10.13 -5.95 -11.82
N HIS A 191 11.05 -6.86 -12.19
CA HIS A 191 11.69 -6.87 -13.51
C HIS A 191 10.68 -7.03 -14.64
N LEU A 192 9.63 -7.86 -14.45
CA LEU A 192 8.55 -8.04 -15.44
C LEU A 192 7.75 -6.75 -15.67
N ILE A 193 7.63 -5.90 -14.64
CA ILE A 193 6.95 -4.60 -14.76
C ILE A 193 7.81 -3.64 -15.56
N VAL A 194 9.11 -3.63 -15.32
CA VAL A 194 10.08 -2.80 -16.06
C VAL A 194 10.08 -3.21 -17.53
N GLU A 195 10.18 -4.50 -17.83
CA GLU A 195 10.14 -5.02 -19.20
C GLU A 195 8.84 -4.63 -19.93
N LEU A 196 7.70 -4.67 -19.24
CA LEU A 196 6.42 -4.29 -19.85
C LEU A 196 6.37 -2.81 -20.27
N TYR A 197 6.99 -1.93 -19.50
CA TYR A 197 6.99 -0.49 -19.77
C TYR A 197 8.13 -0.05 -20.69
N SER A 198 9.18 -0.86 -20.86
CA SER A 198 10.30 -0.58 -21.76
C SER A 198 10.03 -1.00 -23.23
N LYS A 199 8.93 -1.69 -23.48
CA LYS A 199 8.43 -2.02 -24.82
C LYS A 199 7.61 -0.87 -25.38
#